data_44c001bbee6c714ab92d3b6cfd8020e4
#
_entry.id   44c001bbee6c714ab92d3b6cfd8020e4
#
_cell.length_a   1.000
_cell.length_b   1.000
_cell.length_c   1.000
_cell.angle_alpha   90.00
_cell.angle_beta   90.00
_cell.angle_gamma   90.00
#
_symmetry.space_group_name_H-M   'P 1'
#
loop_
_entity.id
_entity.type
_entity.pdbx_description
1 polymer ?
#
loop_
_entity_poly.entity_id
_entity_poly.type
_entity_poly.pdbx_seq_one_letter_code
_entity_poly.pdbx_strand_id
1 'polypeptide(L)'
;YEKQWHYYESCPGSIRADKAWEIEQGKRNVVVAVMDKWIDHTHPDLAPNMWVNEKEANGLPDVDDDGNGYVDDIHGLNLGSGVFGDHGTHVAGTIAAVNNNGIGVCGIAGGNGVDTGVRLMSIGYTLNLGIQPTKEDDMARGFVYAADNGAVISSNSWSSSMETSPVLREAIMYFMENAGQFVQSPMKGGLVIFAAG
;
A
#
# COMPACT_ATOMS: atom_id res chain seq x y z
N TYR A 1 -15.76 2.14 14.20
CA TYR A 1 -15.61 3.60 14.11
C TYR A 1 -15.51 4.27 15.49
N GLU A 2 -16.49 4.12 16.37
CA GLU A 2 -16.46 4.73 17.71
C GLU A 2 -15.25 4.30 18.57
N LYS A 3 -14.68 3.12 18.32
CA LYS A 3 -13.48 2.62 19.02
C LYS A 3 -12.17 3.19 18.49
N GLN A 4 -12.18 3.90 17.38
CA GLN A 4 -10.99 4.54 16.77
C GLN A 4 -10.82 5.93 17.38
N TRP A 5 -10.65 5.99 18.70
CA TRP A 5 -10.58 7.22 19.51
C TRP A 5 -9.55 8.26 19.00
N HIS A 6 -8.47 7.78 18.37
CA HIS A 6 -7.40 8.61 17.85
C HIS A 6 -7.80 9.50 16.66
N TYR A 7 -9.01 9.34 16.13
CA TYR A 7 -9.52 10.16 15.03
C TYR A 7 -10.30 11.39 15.49
N TYR A 8 -10.72 11.46 16.76
CA TYR A 8 -11.70 12.44 17.22
C TYR A 8 -11.13 13.55 18.10
N GLU A 9 -11.71 14.75 17.96
CA GLU A 9 -11.39 15.92 18.75
C GLU A 9 -11.48 15.72 20.26
N SER A 10 -12.39 14.88 20.70
CA SER A 10 -12.64 14.63 22.12
C SER A 10 -11.48 13.92 22.85
N CYS A 11 -10.53 13.36 22.11
CA CYS A 11 -9.40 12.62 22.67
C CYS A 11 -8.11 13.45 22.63
N PRO A 12 -7.45 13.69 23.77
CA PRO A 12 -6.12 14.29 23.79
C PRO A 12 -5.13 13.46 22.96
N GLY A 13 -4.37 14.12 22.07
CA GLY A 13 -3.43 13.44 21.18
C GLY A 13 -4.06 12.86 19.91
N SER A 14 -5.34 13.10 19.68
CA SER A 14 -6.00 12.75 18.41
C SER A 14 -5.38 13.45 17.22
N ILE A 15 -5.32 12.77 16.06
CA ILE A 15 -4.86 13.34 14.79
C ILE A 15 -5.92 14.21 14.11
N ARG A 16 -7.11 14.31 14.68
CA ARG A 16 -8.22 15.12 14.15
C ARG A 16 -8.64 14.75 12.73
N ALA A 17 -8.68 13.45 12.43
CA ALA A 17 -9.13 12.95 11.14
C ALA A 17 -10.58 13.37 10.85
N ASP A 18 -11.42 13.50 11.87
CA ASP A 18 -12.79 14.02 11.78
C ASP A 18 -12.84 15.39 11.08
N LYS A 19 -11.87 16.27 11.35
CA LYS A 19 -11.78 17.58 10.68
C LYS A 19 -11.12 17.52 9.32
N ALA A 20 -10.12 16.63 9.15
CA ALA A 20 -9.47 16.44 7.86
C ALA A 20 -10.47 15.94 6.80
N TRP A 21 -11.39 15.05 7.18
CA TRP A 21 -12.41 14.51 6.26
C TRP A 21 -13.47 15.53 5.79
N GLU A 22 -13.61 16.67 6.47
CA GLU A 22 -14.42 17.80 5.99
C GLU A 22 -13.77 18.46 4.74
N ILE A 23 -12.46 18.24 4.53
CA ILE A 23 -11.66 18.86 3.47
C ILE A 23 -11.31 17.83 2.38
N GLU A 24 -10.77 16.68 2.79
CA GLU A 24 -10.28 15.65 1.88
C GLU A 24 -10.39 14.25 2.50
N GLN A 25 -10.81 13.27 1.70
CA GLN A 25 -10.99 11.87 2.11
C GLN A 25 -10.13 10.89 1.31
N GLY A 26 -9.19 11.42 0.53
CA GLY A 26 -8.38 10.66 -0.41
C GLY A 26 -8.89 10.74 -1.85
N LYS A 27 -7.97 10.58 -2.79
CA LYS A 27 -8.26 10.61 -4.23
C LYS A 27 -7.83 9.32 -4.91
N ARG A 28 -8.61 8.86 -5.87
CA ARG A 28 -8.39 7.61 -6.61
C ARG A 28 -7.07 7.56 -7.40
N ASN A 29 -6.51 8.70 -7.75
CA ASN A 29 -5.22 8.78 -8.43
C ASN A 29 -4.00 8.75 -7.47
N VAL A 30 -4.23 8.74 -6.17
CA VAL A 30 -3.17 8.48 -5.17
C VAL A 30 -3.09 6.98 -4.94
N VAL A 31 -1.97 6.37 -5.31
CA VAL A 31 -1.70 4.95 -5.05
C VAL A 31 -0.67 4.83 -3.94
N VAL A 32 -1.02 4.06 -2.91
CA VAL A 32 -0.16 3.77 -1.76
C VAL A 32 0.29 2.32 -1.84
N ALA A 33 1.58 2.10 -2.05
CA ALA A 33 2.20 0.79 -1.96
C ALA A 33 2.39 0.41 -0.48
N VAL A 34 1.73 -0.63 -0.04
CA VAL A 34 1.87 -1.19 1.31
C VAL A 34 2.90 -2.30 1.26
N MET A 35 4.10 -1.99 1.76
CA MET A 35 5.27 -2.85 1.76
C MET A 35 5.26 -3.69 3.04
N ASP A 36 4.55 -4.83 3.02
CA ASP A 36 4.24 -5.61 4.23
C ASP A 36 4.05 -7.10 3.88
N LYS A 37 3.35 -7.83 4.73
CA LYS A 37 2.75 -9.11 4.34
C LYS A 37 1.64 -8.86 3.31
N TRP A 38 1.36 -9.88 2.48
CA TRP A 38 0.33 -9.80 1.45
C TRP A 38 -1.03 -9.39 2.03
N ILE A 39 -1.65 -8.35 1.47
CA ILE A 39 -2.96 -7.85 1.90
C ILE A 39 -4.05 -8.84 1.47
N ASP A 40 -5.03 -9.10 2.33
CA ASP A 40 -6.28 -9.71 1.92
C ASP A 40 -7.09 -8.74 1.04
N HIS A 41 -6.81 -8.78 -0.26
CA HIS A 41 -7.47 -7.93 -1.26
C HIS A 41 -8.96 -8.28 -1.45
N THR A 42 -9.41 -9.43 -0.92
CA THR A 42 -10.83 -9.84 -0.95
C THR A 42 -11.62 -9.32 0.26
N HIS A 43 -10.94 -8.74 1.24
CA HIS A 43 -11.60 -8.21 2.43
C HIS A 43 -12.62 -7.13 2.06
N PRO A 44 -13.90 -7.26 2.45
CA PRO A 44 -14.97 -6.39 1.97
C PRO A 44 -14.79 -4.90 2.31
N ASP A 45 -13.99 -4.60 3.34
CA ASP A 45 -13.67 -3.23 3.75
C ASP A 45 -12.48 -2.62 2.97
N LEU A 46 -11.74 -3.44 2.20
CA LEU A 46 -10.56 -3.05 1.44
C LEU A 46 -10.73 -3.18 -0.08
N ALA A 47 -11.44 -4.21 -0.52
CA ALA A 47 -11.58 -4.57 -1.94
C ALA A 47 -11.93 -3.37 -2.86
N PRO A 48 -12.83 -2.44 -2.48
CA PRO A 48 -13.13 -1.29 -3.31
C PRO A 48 -11.98 -0.30 -3.47
N ASN A 49 -11.02 -0.32 -2.55
CA ASN A 49 -9.86 0.56 -2.54
C ASN A 49 -8.57 -0.12 -3.02
N MET A 50 -8.63 -1.39 -3.42
CA MET A 50 -7.45 -2.03 -4.00
C MET A 50 -7.08 -1.40 -5.35
N TRP A 51 -5.78 -1.25 -5.57
CA TRP A 51 -5.23 -0.97 -6.89
C TRP A 51 -5.39 -2.20 -7.77
N VAL A 52 -5.62 -1.98 -9.06
CA VAL A 52 -5.78 -3.05 -10.04
C VAL A 52 -4.85 -2.79 -11.22
N ASN A 53 -4.06 -3.78 -11.58
CA ASN A 53 -3.41 -3.85 -12.87
C ASN A 53 -4.46 -4.31 -13.90
N GLU A 54 -5.00 -3.36 -14.65
CA GLU A 54 -6.12 -3.62 -15.56
C GLU A 54 -5.73 -4.55 -16.71
N LYS A 55 -4.47 -4.62 -17.09
CA LYS A 55 -4.02 -5.53 -18.15
C LYS A 55 -4.03 -6.97 -17.66
N GLU A 56 -3.48 -7.22 -16.49
CA GLU A 56 -3.49 -8.53 -15.85
C GLU A 56 -4.92 -8.96 -15.47
N ALA A 57 -5.72 -8.07 -14.90
CA ALA A 57 -7.10 -8.38 -14.52
C ALA A 57 -8.02 -8.75 -15.68
N ASN A 58 -7.75 -8.26 -16.89
CA ASN A 58 -8.48 -8.53 -18.12
C ASN A 58 -7.73 -9.48 -19.06
N GLY A 59 -6.58 -9.98 -18.64
CA GLY A 59 -5.69 -10.83 -19.41
C GLY A 59 -6.01 -12.32 -19.28
N LEU A 60 -5.02 -13.14 -19.58
CA LEU A 60 -5.12 -14.60 -19.50
C LEU A 60 -4.46 -15.12 -18.22
N PRO A 61 -5.08 -16.03 -17.49
CA PRO A 61 -4.43 -16.63 -16.31
C PRO A 61 -3.07 -17.25 -16.67
N ASP A 62 -2.11 -17.11 -15.76
CA ASP A 62 -0.73 -17.59 -15.90
C ASP A 62 0.06 -16.96 -17.06
N VAL A 63 -0.33 -15.75 -17.50
CA VAL A 63 0.36 -14.96 -18.54
C VAL A 63 0.71 -13.59 -17.99
N ASP A 64 1.88 -13.09 -18.32
CA ASP A 64 2.30 -11.69 -18.10
C ASP A 64 1.75 -10.84 -19.28
N ASP A 65 0.54 -10.30 -19.10
CA ASP A 65 -0.19 -9.61 -20.18
C ASP A 65 0.28 -8.17 -20.39
N ASP A 66 1.00 -7.59 -19.44
CA ASP A 66 1.55 -6.24 -19.58
C ASP A 66 3.05 -6.20 -19.93
N GLY A 67 3.74 -7.34 -19.84
CA GLY A 67 5.14 -7.49 -20.20
C GLY A 67 6.10 -6.91 -19.16
N ASN A 68 5.67 -6.78 -17.90
CA ASN A 68 6.46 -6.21 -16.82
C ASN A 68 7.39 -7.23 -16.12
N GLY A 69 7.28 -8.52 -16.48
CA GLY A 69 8.04 -9.64 -15.92
C GLY A 69 7.37 -10.32 -14.73
N TYR A 70 6.13 -9.97 -14.40
CA TYR A 70 5.35 -10.56 -13.31
C TYR A 70 4.01 -11.05 -13.85
N VAL A 71 3.67 -12.29 -13.54
CA VAL A 71 2.44 -12.95 -13.98
C VAL A 71 1.34 -12.70 -12.96
N ASP A 72 0.14 -12.39 -13.43
CA ASP A 72 -1.08 -12.21 -12.60
C ASP A 72 -0.88 -11.24 -11.40
N ASP A 73 -0.11 -10.18 -11.56
CA ASP A 73 0.15 -9.18 -10.53
C ASP A 73 -1.01 -8.16 -10.36
N ILE A 74 -2.24 -8.69 -10.36
CA ILE A 74 -3.51 -7.93 -10.43
C ILE A 74 -3.63 -6.88 -9.32
N HIS A 75 -3.21 -7.19 -8.10
CA HIS A 75 -3.32 -6.27 -6.96
C HIS A 75 -1.96 -5.79 -6.42
N GLY A 76 -0.91 -6.03 -7.17
CA GLY A 76 0.47 -5.72 -6.79
C GLY A 76 1.38 -6.94 -6.83
N LEU A 77 2.55 -6.83 -6.25
CA LEU A 77 3.61 -7.83 -6.35
C LEU A 77 3.71 -8.68 -5.08
N ASN A 78 3.59 -10.00 -5.21
CA ASN A 78 3.79 -10.93 -4.11
C ASN A 78 5.14 -11.65 -4.22
N LEU A 79 6.09 -11.24 -3.42
CA LEU A 79 7.43 -11.83 -3.30
C LEU A 79 7.53 -12.83 -2.13
N GLY A 80 6.41 -13.13 -1.50
CA GLY A 80 6.31 -14.00 -0.34
C GLY A 80 5.66 -15.34 -0.62
N SER A 81 4.98 -15.86 0.37
CA SER A 81 4.34 -17.18 0.34
C SER A 81 2.98 -17.22 -0.38
N GLY A 82 2.47 -16.11 -0.87
CA GLY A 82 1.12 -16.01 -1.43
C GLY A 82 -0.01 -16.01 -0.39
N VAL A 83 0.32 -16.17 0.88
CA VAL A 83 -0.67 -16.21 1.96
C VAL A 83 -0.97 -14.80 2.46
N PHE A 84 -2.25 -14.49 2.61
CA PHE A 84 -2.68 -13.23 3.21
C PHE A 84 -2.11 -13.06 4.62
N GLY A 85 -1.64 -11.84 4.92
CA GLY A 85 -1.11 -11.49 6.22
C GLY A 85 -2.06 -10.60 7.00
N ASP A 86 -2.33 -10.97 8.24
CA ASP A 86 -3.12 -10.16 9.17
C ASP A 86 -2.52 -8.77 9.38
N HIS A 87 -1.19 -8.67 9.53
CA HIS A 87 -0.49 -7.40 9.74
C HIS A 87 -0.64 -6.46 8.53
N GLY A 88 -0.30 -6.91 7.31
CA GLY A 88 -0.44 -6.10 6.10
C GLY A 88 -1.90 -5.68 5.84
N THR A 89 -2.86 -6.58 6.08
CA THR A 89 -4.28 -6.27 5.96
C THR A 89 -4.73 -5.21 6.98
N HIS A 90 -4.24 -5.29 8.21
CA HIS A 90 -4.56 -4.29 9.24
C HIS A 90 -3.93 -2.92 8.93
N VAL A 91 -2.68 -2.88 8.47
CA VAL A 91 -2.00 -1.65 8.02
C VAL A 91 -2.78 -1.01 6.86
N ALA A 92 -3.15 -1.81 5.87
CA ALA A 92 -3.99 -1.37 4.74
C ALA A 92 -5.32 -0.78 5.21
N GLY A 93 -5.97 -1.42 6.20
CA GLY A 93 -7.21 -0.93 6.81
C GLY A 93 -7.05 0.43 7.49
N THR A 94 -5.95 0.64 8.19
CA THR A 94 -5.65 1.94 8.80
C THR A 94 -5.47 3.04 7.74
N ILE A 95 -4.87 2.72 6.61
CA ILE A 95 -4.67 3.67 5.50
C ILE A 95 -5.99 3.95 4.80
N ALA A 96 -6.70 2.92 4.35
CA ALA A 96 -7.78 3.09 3.39
C ALA A 96 -8.93 2.06 3.47
N ALA A 97 -9.30 1.57 4.66
CA ALA A 97 -10.60 0.92 4.79
C ALA A 97 -11.71 1.89 4.40
N VAL A 98 -12.73 1.40 3.69
CA VAL A 98 -13.83 2.23 3.15
C VAL A 98 -14.65 2.84 4.28
N ASN A 99 -14.85 4.15 4.23
CA ASN A 99 -15.58 4.87 5.26
C ASN A 99 -17.11 4.76 5.04
N ASN A 100 -17.86 4.69 6.13
CA ASN A 100 -19.32 4.70 6.14
C ASN A 100 -20.01 3.52 5.42
N ASN A 101 -19.34 2.42 5.21
CA ASN A 101 -19.90 1.22 4.59
C ASN A 101 -20.57 0.25 5.60
N GLY A 102 -20.50 0.56 6.89
CA GLY A 102 -21.08 -0.28 7.97
C GLY A 102 -20.28 -1.54 8.27
N ILE A 103 -19.08 -1.68 7.74
CA ILE A 103 -18.19 -2.83 7.88
C ILE A 103 -16.89 -2.39 8.56
N GLY A 104 -16.26 -3.25 9.35
CA GLY A 104 -14.88 -3.14 9.83
C GLY A 104 -14.54 -1.82 10.49
N VAL A 105 -13.63 -1.07 9.89
CA VAL A 105 -13.02 0.14 10.44
C VAL A 105 -13.10 1.31 9.45
N CYS A 106 -12.61 2.47 9.88
CA CYS A 106 -12.49 3.66 9.04
C CYS A 106 -11.01 3.89 8.70
N GLY A 107 -10.67 3.95 7.44
CA GLY A 107 -9.32 4.32 7.00
C GLY A 107 -9.14 5.83 6.97
N ILE A 108 -7.92 6.31 7.21
CA ILE A 108 -7.60 7.75 7.17
C ILE A 108 -7.95 8.35 5.79
N ALA A 109 -7.62 7.64 4.73
CA ALA A 109 -7.87 8.05 3.34
C ALA A 109 -8.76 7.05 2.59
N GLY A 110 -9.71 6.42 3.31
CA GLY A 110 -10.57 5.37 2.78
C GLY A 110 -11.65 5.87 1.83
N GLY A 111 -12.12 7.11 2.02
CA GLY A 111 -13.17 7.67 1.19
C GLY A 111 -14.42 6.80 1.13
N ASN A 112 -15.16 6.85 0.02
CA ASN A 112 -16.35 6.02 -0.21
C ASN A 112 -16.08 4.74 -1.03
N GLY A 113 -14.82 4.47 -1.40
CA GLY A 113 -14.43 3.32 -2.19
C GLY A 113 -14.84 3.34 -3.68
N VAL A 114 -15.50 4.40 -4.13
CA VAL A 114 -15.96 4.58 -5.52
C VAL A 114 -15.28 5.80 -6.15
N ASP A 115 -15.64 7.00 -5.71
CA ASP A 115 -15.16 8.26 -6.25
C ASP A 115 -14.01 8.85 -5.44
N THR A 116 -13.97 8.57 -4.15
CA THR A 116 -12.99 9.06 -3.19
C THR A 116 -12.29 7.89 -2.49
N GLY A 117 -11.18 8.19 -1.83
CA GLY A 117 -10.28 7.23 -1.22
C GLY A 117 -9.05 6.95 -2.09
N VAL A 118 -7.93 6.66 -1.44
CA VAL A 118 -6.71 6.24 -2.13
C VAL A 118 -6.81 4.80 -2.58
N ARG A 119 -5.94 4.38 -3.51
CA ARG A 119 -5.83 2.98 -3.91
C ARG A 119 -4.64 2.32 -3.21
N LEU A 120 -4.83 1.08 -2.78
CA LEU A 120 -3.84 0.27 -2.09
C LEU A 120 -3.20 -0.73 -3.05
N MET A 121 -1.90 -0.62 -3.27
CA MET A 121 -1.11 -1.60 -3.99
C MET A 121 -0.42 -2.50 -2.97
N SER A 122 -0.64 -3.81 -3.05
CA SER A 122 -0.03 -4.77 -2.12
C SER A 122 1.36 -5.15 -2.60
N ILE A 123 2.38 -4.97 -1.76
CA ILE A 123 3.72 -5.50 -2.00
C ILE A 123 4.03 -6.48 -0.87
N GLY A 124 3.84 -7.75 -1.17
CA GLY A 124 3.90 -8.83 -0.19
C GLY A 124 5.30 -9.38 0.00
N TYR A 125 5.78 -9.42 1.24
CA TYR A 125 7.02 -10.09 1.62
C TYR A 125 6.76 -11.22 2.61
N THR A 126 7.63 -12.23 2.61
CA THR A 126 7.67 -13.19 3.70
C THR A 126 8.43 -12.57 4.88
N LEU A 127 7.72 -11.88 5.74
CA LEU A 127 8.28 -11.43 7.02
C LEU A 127 8.34 -12.63 7.98
N ASN A 128 9.36 -13.46 7.85
CA ASN A 128 9.61 -14.52 8.80
C ASN A 128 10.33 -13.94 10.02
N LEU A 129 9.57 -13.73 11.08
CA LEU A 129 10.11 -13.42 12.40
C LEU A 129 10.97 -14.61 12.89
N GLY A 130 12.22 -14.67 12.43
CA GLY A 130 13.26 -15.53 13.01
C GLY A 130 13.73 -16.75 12.22
N ILE A 131 13.21 -17.06 11.02
CA ILE A 131 13.63 -18.29 10.30
C ILE A 131 14.28 -18.02 8.93
N GLN A 132 13.86 -16.99 8.21
CA GLN A 132 14.54 -16.51 6.99
C GLN A 132 14.37 -14.98 6.94
N PRO A 133 15.44 -14.19 6.84
CA PRO A 133 15.30 -12.77 6.60
C PRO A 133 14.64 -12.56 5.23
N THR A 134 13.73 -11.60 5.14
CA THR A 134 13.28 -11.08 3.84
C THR A 134 14.53 -10.69 3.07
N LYS A 135 14.68 -11.19 1.86
CA LYS A 135 15.84 -10.82 1.06
C LYS A 135 15.73 -9.33 0.72
N GLU A 136 16.78 -8.59 0.97
CA GLU A 136 16.82 -7.16 0.64
C GLU A 136 16.61 -6.92 -0.86
N ASP A 137 17.01 -7.88 -1.70
CA ASP A 137 16.72 -7.87 -3.14
C ASP A 137 15.21 -7.93 -3.44
N ASP A 138 14.43 -8.68 -2.66
CA ASP A 138 12.98 -8.72 -2.80
C ASP A 138 12.35 -7.38 -2.39
N MET A 139 12.85 -6.78 -1.30
CA MET A 139 12.41 -5.44 -0.89
C MET A 139 12.75 -4.40 -1.94
N ALA A 140 13.95 -4.44 -2.50
CA ALA A 140 14.38 -3.54 -3.57
C ALA A 140 13.49 -3.68 -4.82
N ARG A 141 13.20 -4.91 -5.23
CA ARG A 141 12.26 -5.17 -6.35
C ARG A 141 10.88 -4.58 -6.09
N GLY A 142 10.38 -4.67 -4.85
CA GLY A 142 9.10 -4.09 -4.47
C GLY A 142 9.04 -2.57 -4.62
N PHE A 143 10.10 -1.85 -4.24
CA PHE A 143 10.18 -0.39 -4.45
C PHE A 143 10.18 -0.01 -5.92
N VAL A 144 10.99 -0.70 -6.74
CA VAL A 144 11.05 -0.46 -8.19
C VAL A 144 9.69 -0.74 -8.83
N TYR A 145 9.12 -1.92 -8.56
CA TYR A 145 7.80 -2.28 -9.06
C TYR A 145 6.74 -1.24 -8.69
N ALA A 146 6.70 -0.81 -7.43
CA ALA A 146 5.71 0.16 -6.98
C ALA A 146 5.83 1.51 -7.71
N ALA A 147 7.06 1.99 -7.94
CA ALA A 147 7.30 3.21 -8.71
C ALA A 147 6.83 3.07 -10.16
N ASP A 148 7.18 1.97 -10.81
CA ASP A 148 6.89 1.71 -12.23
C ASP A 148 5.41 1.45 -12.48
N ASN A 149 4.65 1.02 -11.46
CA ASN A 149 3.22 0.76 -11.53
C ASN A 149 2.34 1.86 -10.92
N GLY A 150 2.91 3.05 -10.68
CA GLY A 150 2.15 4.27 -10.39
C GLY A 150 1.88 4.55 -8.92
N ALA A 151 2.48 3.81 -7.99
CA ALA A 151 2.47 4.21 -6.60
C ALA A 151 3.26 5.51 -6.41
N VAL A 152 2.77 6.39 -5.54
CA VAL A 152 3.43 7.65 -5.19
C VAL A 152 3.74 7.75 -3.70
N ILE A 153 3.23 6.83 -2.90
CA ILE A 153 3.53 6.69 -1.48
C ILE A 153 3.92 5.24 -1.23
N SER A 154 5.02 5.02 -0.51
CA SER A 154 5.41 3.72 0.02
C SER A 154 5.27 3.73 1.54
N SER A 155 4.44 2.84 2.08
CA SER A 155 4.19 2.65 3.51
C SER A 155 4.89 1.39 3.99
N ASN A 156 5.84 1.55 4.92
CA ASN A 156 6.76 0.51 5.37
C ASN A 156 6.62 0.31 6.88
N SER A 157 5.77 -0.63 7.29
CA SER A 157 5.49 -0.94 8.71
C SER A 157 6.40 -2.04 9.23
N TRP A 158 7.70 -1.90 8.98
CA TRP A 158 8.76 -2.79 9.42
C TRP A 158 10.02 -1.99 9.77
N SER A 159 10.93 -2.60 10.50
CA SER A 159 12.24 -2.05 10.83
C SER A 159 13.34 -3.07 10.54
N SER A 160 14.54 -2.60 10.27
CA SER A 160 15.74 -3.42 10.16
C SER A 160 16.71 -3.04 11.28
N SER A 161 17.31 -4.06 11.90
CA SER A 161 18.40 -3.86 12.87
C SER A 161 19.77 -3.70 12.20
N MET A 162 19.83 -3.81 10.89
CA MET A 162 21.07 -3.78 10.10
C MET A 162 21.15 -2.50 9.27
N GLU A 163 22.37 -2.10 8.92
CA GLU A 163 22.56 -1.06 7.92
C GLU A 163 21.86 -1.46 6.61
N THR A 164 21.12 -0.53 6.02
CA THR A 164 20.45 -0.72 4.74
C THR A 164 21.49 -1.00 3.66
N SER A 165 21.34 -2.11 2.94
CA SER A 165 22.25 -2.46 1.85
C SER A 165 22.25 -1.40 0.74
N PRO A 166 23.34 -1.29 -0.03
CA PRO A 166 23.38 -0.38 -1.18
C PRO A 166 22.23 -0.61 -2.16
N VAL A 167 21.87 -1.87 -2.43
CA VAL A 167 20.80 -2.24 -3.37
C VAL A 167 19.44 -1.71 -2.88
N LEU A 168 19.12 -1.91 -1.61
CA LEU A 168 17.86 -1.42 -1.05
C LEU A 168 17.84 0.12 -1.00
N ARG A 169 18.96 0.75 -0.68
CA ARG A 169 19.08 2.22 -0.70
C ARG A 169 18.84 2.78 -2.09
N GLU A 170 19.45 2.20 -3.12
CA GLU A 170 19.26 2.61 -4.52
C GLU A 170 17.82 2.44 -4.97
N ALA A 171 17.14 1.36 -4.57
CA ALA A 171 15.73 1.15 -4.88
C ALA A 171 14.81 2.15 -4.20
N ILE A 172 15.09 2.51 -2.94
CA ILE A 172 14.38 3.59 -2.24
C ILE A 172 14.57 4.93 -2.96
N MET A 173 15.81 5.26 -3.35
CA MET A 173 16.09 6.48 -4.11
C MET A 173 15.40 6.45 -5.48
N TYR A 174 15.40 5.30 -6.15
CA TYR A 174 14.67 5.12 -7.40
C TYR A 174 13.19 5.45 -7.25
N PHE A 175 12.53 4.93 -6.21
CA PHE A 175 11.14 5.25 -5.91
C PHE A 175 10.94 6.74 -5.67
N MET A 176 11.80 7.37 -4.87
CA MET A 176 11.69 8.80 -4.56
C MET A 176 11.83 9.68 -5.80
N GLU A 177 12.64 9.29 -6.77
CA GLU A 177 12.94 10.06 -7.97
C GLU A 177 12.00 9.76 -9.15
N ASN A 178 11.62 8.48 -9.31
CA ASN A 178 10.94 7.98 -10.51
C ASN A 178 9.45 7.68 -10.32
N ALA A 179 8.93 7.58 -9.11
CA ALA A 179 7.50 7.44 -8.91
C ALA A 179 6.73 8.65 -9.46
N GLY A 180 5.45 8.48 -9.74
CA GLY A 180 4.59 9.57 -10.19
C GLY A 180 4.86 10.08 -11.60
N GLN A 181 5.47 9.29 -12.48
CA GLN A 181 5.75 9.69 -13.87
C GLN A 181 4.53 9.59 -14.79
N PHE A 182 3.47 8.94 -14.37
CA PHE A 182 2.22 8.85 -15.14
C PHE A 182 1.53 10.21 -15.24
N VAL A 183 0.84 10.46 -16.36
CA VAL A 183 0.12 11.72 -16.63
C VAL A 183 -0.91 12.04 -15.53
N GLN A 184 -1.53 11.00 -14.96
CA GLN A 184 -2.57 11.14 -13.94
C GLN A 184 -2.03 11.15 -12.51
N SER A 185 -0.72 11.02 -12.33
CA SER A 185 -0.13 11.02 -11.00
C SER A 185 -0.31 12.35 -10.29
N PRO A 186 -0.63 12.33 -8.99
CA PRO A 186 -0.90 13.55 -8.23
C PRO A 186 0.35 14.36 -7.92
N MET A 187 1.52 13.74 -8.05
CA MET A 187 2.83 14.35 -7.76
C MET A 187 3.92 13.74 -8.62
N LYS A 188 5.06 14.39 -8.69
CA LYS A 188 6.31 13.89 -9.26
C LYS A 188 7.22 13.43 -8.14
N GLY A 189 7.86 12.28 -8.34
CA GLY A 189 8.61 11.58 -7.29
C GLY A 189 7.70 10.84 -6.32
N GLY A 190 8.30 10.10 -5.40
CA GLY A 190 7.61 9.30 -4.39
C GLY A 190 7.91 9.73 -2.97
N LEU A 191 6.96 9.51 -2.07
CA LEU A 191 7.13 9.69 -0.63
C LEU A 191 7.30 8.32 0.04
N VAL A 192 8.40 8.12 0.76
CA VAL A 192 8.69 6.88 1.49
C VAL A 192 8.52 7.11 2.98
N ILE A 193 7.66 6.31 3.61
CA ILE A 193 7.31 6.42 5.04
C ILE A 193 7.67 5.11 5.73
N PHE A 194 8.42 5.21 6.83
CA PHE A 194 8.76 4.08 7.69
C PHE A 194 8.12 4.22 9.07
N ALA A 195 7.89 3.08 9.71
CA ALA A 195 7.61 3.05 11.14
C ALA A 195 8.80 3.61 11.93
N ALA A 196 8.51 4.30 13.02
CA ALA A 196 9.57 4.92 13.84
C ALA A 196 10.36 3.91 14.68
N GLY A 197 9.85 2.67 14.83
CA GLY A 197 10.47 1.62 15.65
C GLY A 197 9.97 1.61 17.09
#